data_617748f54bfe6180e57c3291321d1a29
#
_entry.id   617748f54bfe6180e57c3291321d1a29
#
_cell.length_a   1.000
_cell.length_b   1.000
_cell.length_c   1.000
_cell.angle_alpha   90.00
_cell.angle_beta   90.00
_cell.angle_gamma   90.00
#
_symmetry.space_group_name_H-M   'P 1'
#
loop_
_entity.id
_entity.type
_entity.pdbx_description
1 polymer ?
#
loop_
_entity_poly.entity_id
_entity_poly.type
_entity_poly.pdbx_seq_one_letter_code
_entity_poly.pdbx_strand_id
1 'polypeptide(L)'
;TYIRQLMWSPDSKKILYTDRKNRLVEVDVTTKSKRTVMQNPSGEFRGVSYSADSQWITYTKGAKNNMSVVYVYNLLTKQEIAVTENWYDSSSPVFSTDGKYIIFTSARDFNPTYGQLEWNHTYNNMNGVYMAMLAKDTASPLLPSDGQADAPKKDDKAAAPASIKVDAEGIFGRIIKLPLRPGMYRNFY
;
A
#
# COMPACT_ATOMS: atom_id res chain seq x y z
N THR A 1 -19.59 -18.75 -4.11
CA THR A 1 -18.59 -17.74 -4.53
C THR A 1 -17.31 -17.98 -3.77
N TYR A 2 -16.21 -18.14 -4.45
CA TYR A 2 -14.90 -18.33 -3.82
C TYR A 2 -14.36 -16.96 -3.40
N ILE A 3 -14.13 -16.77 -2.09
CA ILE A 3 -13.55 -15.57 -1.49
C ILE A 3 -12.06 -15.85 -1.25
N ARG A 4 -11.18 -14.95 -1.66
CA ARG A 4 -9.72 -15.10 -1.55
C ARG A 4 -9.15 -14.34 -0.36
N GLN A 5 -9.52 -13.07 -0.22
CA GLN A 5 -9.08 -12.21 0.85
C GLN A 5 -10.30 -11.54 1.48
N LEU A 6 -10.33 -11.45 2.79
CA LEU A 6 -11.41 -10.85 3.55
C LEU A 6 -10.81 -9.99 4.66
N MET A 7 -11.36 -8.78 4.85
CA MET A 7 -10.93 -7.87 5.90
C MET A 7 -12.09 -7.04 6.42
N TRP A 8 -11.99 -6.65 7.67
CA TRP A 8 -12.89 -5.70 8.31
C TRP A 8 -12.43 -4.27 8.04
N SER A 9 -13.39 -3.35 7.91
CA SER A 9 -13.10 -1.93 8.04
C SER A 9 -12.73 -1.61 9.49
N PRO A 10 -11.80 -0.68 9.74
CA PRO A 10 -11.41 -0.29 11.09
C PRO A 10 -12.56 0.19 11.97
N ASP A 11 -13.59 0.81 11.38
CA ASP A 11 -14.82 1.23 12.08
C ASP A 11 -15.79 0.08 12.39
N SER A 12 -15.43 -1.17 12.03
CA SER A 12 -16.23 -2.40 12.24
C SER A 12 -17.62 -2.40 11.59
N LYS A 13 -17.88 -1.52 10.62
CA LYS A 13 -19.19 -1.43 9.96
C LYS A 13 -19.27 -2.23 8.67
N LYS A 14 -18.12 -2.52 8.06
CA LYS A 14 -18.05 -3.11 6.73
C LYS A 14 -17.05 -4.25 6.66
N ILE A 15 -17.31 -5.15 5.73
CA ILE A 15 -16.38 -6.21 5.34
C ILE A 15 -16.05 -6.02 3.87
N LEU A 16 -14.77 -6.02 3.53
CA LEU A 16 -14.28 -6.00 2.16
C LEU A 16 -13.71 -7.36 1.81
N TYR A 17 -14.04 -7.87 0.62
CA TYR A 17 -13.45 -9.11 0.15
C TYR A 17 -13.15 -9.10 -1.35
N THR A 18 -12.20 -9.91 -1.76
CA THR A 18 -11.91 -10.19 -3.16
C THR A 18 -12.48 -11.56 -3.54
N ASP A 19 -13.01 -11.67 -4.75
CA ASP A 19 -13.60 -12.91 -5.24
C ASP A 19 -12.90 -13.45 -6.51
N ARG A 20 -13.30 -14.67 -6.92
CA ARG A 20 -12.76 -15.34 -8.11
C ARG A 20 -13.02 -14.58 -9.42
N LYS A 21 -13.98 -13.67 -9.45
CA LYS A 21 -14.26 -12.82 -10.62
C LYS A 21 -13.42 -11.56 -10.65
N ASN A 22 -12.37 -11.49 -9.82
CA ASN A 22 -11.49 -10.34 -9.66
C ASN A 22 -12.28 -9.07 -9.30
N ARG A 23 -13.27 -9.20 -8.42
CA ARG A 23 -14.04 -8.09 -7.89
C ARG A 23 -13.62 -7.81 -6.46
N LEU A 24 -13.61 -6.55 -6.13
CA LEU A 24 -13.56 -6.03 -4.77
C LEU A 24 -15.01 -5.73 -4.36
N VAL A 25 -15.50 -6.40 -3.35
CA VAL A 25 -16.89 -6.32 -2.91
C VAL A 25 -16.92 -5.90 -1.45
N GLU A 26 -17.71 -4.88 -1.16
CA GLU A 26 -17.98 -4.38 0.18
C GLU A 26 -19.33 -4.85 0.65
N VAL A 27 -19.43 -5.28 1.90
CA VAL A 27 -20.65 -5.70 2.58
C VAL A 27 -20.85 -4.83 3.80
N ASP A 28 -21.97 -4.16 3.91
CA ASP A 28 -22.40 -3.51 5.14
C ASP A 28 -22.91 -4.54 6.13
N VAL A 29 -22.35 -4.56 7.33
CA VAL A 29 -22.63 -5.60 8.33
C VAL A 29 -24.03 -5.46 8.92
N THR A 30 -24.53 -4.23 9.04
CA THR A 30 -25.84 -3.95 9.61
C THR A 30 -26.97 -4.26 8.64
N THR A 31 -26.87 -3.72 7.42
CA THR A 31 -27.91 -3.85 6.40
C THR A 31 -27.76 -5.13 5.57
N LYS A 32 -26.61 -5.82 5.67
CA LYS A 32 -26.22 -6.99 4.85
C LYS A 32 -26.21 -6.70 3.35
N SER A 33 -26.24 -5.42 2.98
CA SER A 33 -26.19 -5.00 1.59
C SER A 33 -24.77 -5.21 1.01
N LYS A 34 -24.72 -5.59 -0.28
CA LYS A 34 -23.45 -5.83 -0.99
C LYS A 34 -23.32 -4.85 -2.13
N ARG A 35 -22.16 -4.22 -2.26
CA ARG A 35 -21.82 -3.44 -3.45
C ARG A 35 -20.47 -3.89 -4.03
N THR A 36 -20.39 -3.97 -5.34
CA THR A 36 -19.10 -4.11 -6.03
C THR A 36 -18.42 -2.74 -6.03
N VAL A 37 -17.27 -2.65 -5.34
CA VAL A 37 -16.46 -1.43 -5.30
C VAL A 37 -15.77 -1.23 -6.63
N MET A 38 -15.12 -2.28 -7.13
CA MET A 38 -14.46 -2.28 -8.43
C MET A 38 -14.25 -3.71 -8.94
N GLN A 39 -13.95 -3.82 -10.22
CA GLN A 39 -13.56 -5.08 -10.88
C GLN A 39 -12.32 -4.85 -11.73
N ASN A 40 -11.39 -5.79 -11.68
CA ASN A 40 -10.20 -5.80 -12.54
C ASN A 40 -10.28 -6.97 -13.53
N PRO A 41 -10.66 -6.75 -14.80
CA PRO A 41 -10.75 -7.82 -15.79
C PRO A 41 -9.40 -8.49 -16.07
N SER A 42 -8.30 -7.75 -15.90
CA SER A 42 -6.95 -8.18 -16.26
C SER A 42 -6.25 -9.00 -15.17
N GLY A 43 -6.82 -9.13 -13.97
CA GLY A 43 -6.17 -9.89 -12.90
C GLY A 43 -6.72 -9.62 -11.51
N GLU A 44 -6.02 -10.11 -10.53
CA GLU A 44 -6.42 -10.06 -9.11
C GLU A 44 -5.99 -8.76 -8.44
N PHE A 45 -6.76 -8.35 -7.44
CA PHE A 45 -6.31 -7.42 -6.42
C PHE A 45 -5.53 -8.18 -5.35
N ARG A 46 -4.36 -7.69 -4.97
CA ARG A 46 -3.51 -8.31 -3.95
C ARG A 46 -3.11 -7.28 -2.89
N GLY A 47 -2.82 -7.74 -1.68
CA GLY A 47 -2.38 -6.88 -0.60
C GLY A 47 -3.37 -5.75 -0.30
N VAL A 48 -4.66 -6.07 -0.31
CA VAL A 48 -5.69 -5.06 -0.03
C VAL A 48 -5.67 -4.73 1.45
N SER A 49 -5.67 -3.45 1.80
CA SER A 49 -5.81 -2.99 3.18
C SER A 49 -6.58 -1.68 3.27
N TYR A 50 -7.26 -1.47 4.42
CA TYR A 50 -7.95 -0.22 4.71
C TYR A 50 -7.02 0.81 5.33
N SER A 51 -7.35 2.07 5.12
CA SER A 51 -6.87 3.19 5.93
C SER A 51 -7.56 3.23 7.29
N ALA A 52 -6.92 3.82 8.29
CA ALA A 52 -7.45 3.92 9.65
C ALA A 52 -8.81 4.66 9.73
N ASP A 53 -9.06 5.61 8.82
CA ASP A 53 -10.34 6.34 8.71
C ASP A 53 -11.45 5.59 7.96
N SER A 54 -11.18 4.35 7.50
CA SER A 54 -12.10 3.51 6.71
C SER A 54 -12.59 4.14 5.39
N GLN A 55 -11.96 5.21 4.92
CA GLN A 55 -12.38 5.92 3.70
C GLN A 55 -11.56 5.55 2.47
N TRP A 56 -10.34 5.06 2.69
CA TRP A 56 -9.44 4.64 1.64
C TRP A 56 -9.09 3.17 1.75
N ILE A 57 -8.75 2.60 0.62
CA ILE A 57 -8.11 1.29 0.52
C ILE A 57 -6.85 1.40 -0.31
N THR A 58 -5.86 0.58 0.01
CA THR A 58 -4.70 0.37 -0.83
C THR A 58 -4.67 -1.07 -1.32
N TYR A 59 -4.09 -1.29 -2.48
CA TYR A 59 -3.97 -2.62 -3.09
C TYR A 59 -2.93 -2.61 -4.20
N THR A 60 -2.64 -3.80 -4.70
CA THR A 60 -1.78 -4.02 -5.85
C THR A 60 -2.56 -4.66 -6.98
N LYS A 61 -2.36 -4.21 -8.20
CA LYS A 61 -2.82 -4.88 -9.43
C LYS A 61 -1.75 -4.84 -10.52
N GLY A 62 -1.79 -5.81 -11.43
CA GLY A 62 -0.88 -5.88 -12.57
C GLY A 62 -1.15 -4.77 -13.58
N ALA A 63 -0.09 -4.15 -14.08
CA ALA A 63 -0.11 -3.28 -15.26
C ALA A 63 -0.03 -4.11 -16.55
N LYS A 64 -0.14 -3.46 -17.72
CA LYS A 64 -0.09 -4.12 -19.04
C LYS A 64 1.23 -4.85 -19.32
N ASN A 65 2.32 -4.41 -18.70
CA ASN A 65 3.65 -5.04 -18.79
C ASN A 65 3.87 -6.12 -17.73
N ASN A 66 2.83 -6.59 -17.06
CA ASN A 66 2.84 -7.56 -15.96
C ASN A 66 3.55 -7.10 -14.68
N MET A 67 4.02 -5.86 -14.59
CA MET A 67 4.55 -5.29 -13.36
C MET A 67 3.41 -4.97 -12.40
N SER A 68 3.61 -5.28 -11.13
CA SER A 68 2.65 -4.97 -10.07
C SER A 68 2.80 -3.53 -9.62
N VAL A 69 1.70 -2.80 -9.59
CA VAL A 69 1.63 -1.38 -9.22
C VAL A 69 0.76 -1.22 -7.98
N VAL A 70 1.22 -0.38 -7.05
CA VAL A 70 0.47 0.01 -5.85
C VAL A 70 -0.49 1.13 -6.17
N TYR A 71 -1.73 0.98 -5.73
CA TYR A 71 -2.80 1.95 -5.87
C TYR A 71 -3.41 2.29 -4.52
N VAL A 72 -3.96 3.50 -4.43
CA VAL A 72 -4.91 3.88 -3.39
C VAL A 72 -6.24 4.25 -4.05
N TYR A 73 -7.33 3.94 -3.37
CA TYR A 73 -8.67 4.19 -3.86
C TYR A 73 -9.56 4.79 -2.77
N ASN A 74 -10.19 5.90 -3.09
CA ASN A 74 -11.14 6.53 -2.19
C ASN A 74 -12.53 5.90 -2.35
N LEU A 75 -13.07 5.32 -1.30
CA LEU A 75 -14.36 4.62 -1.31
C LEU A 75 -15.57 5.54 -1.48
N LEU A 76 -15.43 6.83 -1.17
CA LEU A 76 -16.47 7.84 -1.27
C LEU A 76 -16.46 8.50 -2.65
N THR A 77 -15.31 9.05 -3.06
CA THR A 77 -15.18 9.77 -4.35
C THR A 77 -14.98 8.84 -5.53
N LYS A 78 -14.66 7.56 -5.28
CA LYS A 78 -14.34 6.54 -6.30
C LYS A 78 -13.10 6.90 -7.13
N GLN A 79 -12.23 7.71 -6.61
CA GLN A 79 -10.99 8.10 -7.26
C GLN A 79 -9.91 7.04 -7.00
N GLU A 80 -9.30 6.55 -8.07
CA GLU A 80 -8.13 5.66 -8.04
C GLU A 80 -6.87 6.47 -8.36
N ILE A 81 -5.81 6.28 -7.56
CA ILE A 81 -4.53 6.96 -7.73
C ILE A 81 -3.44 5.90 -7.71
N ALA A 82 -2.59 5.87 -8.74
CA ALA A 82 -1.38 5.06 -8.73
C ALA A 82 -0.35 5.70 -7.80
N VAL A 83 0.17 4.93 -6.85
CA VAL A 83 1.22 5.34 -5.91
C VAL A 83 2.61 5.05 -6.48
N THR A 84 2.74 3.97 -7.26
CA THR A 84 4.00 3.59 -7.90
C THR A 84 3.85 3.54 -9.41
N GLU A 85 4.97 3.77 -10.09
CA GLU A 85 5.07 3.55 -11.53
C GLU A 85 5.19 2.04 -11.83
N ASN A 86 5.00 1.67 -13.10
CA ASN A 86 5.09 0.28 -13.57
C ASN A 86 6.49 -0.13 -14.06
N TRP A 87 7.54 0.51 -13.57
CA TRP A 87 8.93 0.16 -13.90
C TRP A 87 9.47 -1.00 -13.07
N TYR A 88 8.96 -1.16 -11.84
CA TYR A 88 9.39 -2.17 -10.90
C TYR A 88 8.19 -2.83 -10.24
N ASP A 89 8.26 -4.12 -9.97
CA ASP A 89 7.27 -4.79 -9.15
C ASP A 89 7.20 -4.15 -7.78
N SER A 90 6.00 -3.71 -7.40
CA SER A 90 5.71 -3.15 -6.10
C SER A 90 4.52 -3.87 -5.49
N SER A 91 4.60 -4.26 -4.21
CA SER A 91 3.60 -5.11 -3.56
C SER A 91 3.45 -4.86 -2.07
N SER A 92 2.46 -5.52 -1.47
CA SER A 92 2.19 -5.50 -0.03
C SER A 92 2.04 -4.09 0.56
N PRO A 93 1.21 -3.21 -0.03
CA PRO A 93 1.03 -1.87 0.48
C PRO A 93 0.20 -1.88 1.76
N VAL A 94 0.60 -1.05 2.73
CA VAL A 94 -0.16 -0.77 3.95
C VAL A 94 -0.12 0.73 4.26
N PHE A 95 -1.19 1.25 4.83
CA PHE A 95 -1.19 2.60 5.38
C PHE A 95 -0.39 2.64 6.69
N SER A 96 0.32 3.73 6.92
CA SER A 96 0.82 4.04 8.27
C SER A 96 -0.35 4.35 9.22
N THR A 97 -0.15 4.13 10.50
CA THR A 97 -1.18 4.34 11.52
C THR A 97 -1.70 5.78 11.56
N ASP A 98 -0.82 6.75 11.27
CA ASP A 98 -1.18 8.18 11.19
C ASP A 98 -1.79 8.59 9.83
N GLY A 99 -1.91 7.66 8.88
CA GLY A 99 -2.49 7.88 7.56
C GLY A 99 -1.71 8.80 6.63
N LYS A 100 -0.44 9.12 6.95
CA LYS A 100 0.38 10.03 6.14
C LYS A 100 1.16 9.33 5.05
N TYR A 101 1.39 8.02 5.21
CA TYR A 101 2.29 7.24 4.37
C TYR A 101 1.65 5.96 3.89
N ILE A 102 2.12 5.47 2.75
CA ILE A 102 1.97 4.08 2.30
C ILE A 102 3.33 3.42 2.36
N ILE A 103 3.44 2.32 3.10
CA ILE A 103 4.63 1.48 3.16
C ILE A 103 4.41 0.27 2.25
N PHE A 104 5.38 -0.06 1.41
CA PHE A 104 5.28 -1.15 0.45
C PHE A 104 6.65 -1.75 0.13
N THR A 105 6.67 -2.94 -0.46
CA THR A 105 7.89 -3.52 -1.02
C THR A 105 8.02 -3.19 -2.50
N SER A 106 9.25 -3.02 -2.98
CA SER A 106 9.50 -2.82 -4.40
C SER A 106 10.82 -3.46 -4.82
N ALA A 107 10.84 -4.04 -6.03
CA ALA A 107 12.02 -4.65 -6.63
C ALA A 107 12.99 -3.62 -7.25
N ARG A 108 13.08 -2.43 -6.67
CA ARG A 108 13.96 -1.34 -7.13
C ARG A 108 15.43 -1.57 -6.78
N ASP A 109 15.72 -2.54 -5.90
CA ASP A 109 17.08 -2.93 -5.53
C ASP A 109 17.63 -4.01 -6.48
N PHE A 110 17.45 -3.83 -7.78
CA PHE A 110 17.90 -4.77 -8.79
C PHE A 110 19.42 -4.83 -8.84
N ASN A 111 20.00 -5.82 -8.18
CA ASN A 111 21.43 -6.07 -8.11
C ASN A 111 21.73 -7.56 -8.29
N PRO A 112 21.65 -8.09 -9.51
CA PRO A 112 21.92 -9.50 -9.80
C PRO A 112 23.39 -9.83 -9.52
N THR A 113 23.61 -10.99 -8.89
CA THR A 113 24.95 -11.53 -8.65
C THR A 113 25.21 -12.74 -9.54
N TYR A 114 26.47 -13.00 -9.86
CA TYR A 114 26.85 -14.20 -10.59
C TYR A 114 26.81 -15.43 -9.69
N GLY A 115 26.13 -16.47 -10.14
CA GLY A 115 26.23 -17.80 -9.56
C GLY A 115 27.59 -18.44 -9.90
N GLN A 116 28.31 -18.95 -8.90
CA GLN A 116 29.65 -19.52 -9.11
C GLN A 116 29.64 -20.90 -9.77
N LEU A 117 28.48 -21.58 -9.78
CA LEU A 117 28.37 -22.94 -10.29
C LEU A 117 27.97 -23.02 -11.76
N GLU A 118 27.09 -22.13 -12.23
CA GLU A 118 26.51 -22.26 -13.58
C GLU A 118 26.68 -21.00 -14.43
N TRP A 119 27.48 -20.03 -14.00
CA TRP A 119 27.70 -18.75 -14.69
C TRP A 119 26.42 -17.96 -15.01
N ASN A 120 25.32 -18.29 -14.31
CA ASN A 120 24.03 -17.62 -14.43
C ASN A 120 23.85 -16.51 -13.39
N HIS A 121 23.02 -15.52 -13.71
CA HIS A 121 22.65 -14.50 -12.75
C HIS A 121 21.76 -15.06 -11.64
N THR A 122 22.07 -14.72 -10.41
CA THR A 122 21.26 -15.04 -9.23
C THR A 122 20.51 -13.79 -8.81
N TYR A 123 19.19 -13.91 -8.67
CA TYR A 123 18.25 -12.81 -8.37
C TYR A 123 17.74 -12.91 -6.92
N ASN A 124 18.63 -12.76 -5.96
CA ASN A 124 18.30 -12.82 -4.54
C ASN A 124 18.19 -11.41 -3.92
N ASN A 125 17.26 -11.25 -2.97
CA ASN A 125 17.16 -10.04 -2.15
C ASN A 125 17.05 -8.73 -2.96
N MET A 126 16.20 -8.72 -3.99
CA MET A 126 16.03 -7.55 -4.86
C MET A 126 14.93 -6.59 -4.40
N ASN A 127 14.22 -6.95 -3.34
CA ASN A 127 13.16 -6.12 -2.78
C ASN A 127 13.68 -5.28 -1.62
N GLY A 128 13.39 -4.00 -1.68
CA GLY A 128 13.52 -3.07 -0.58
C GLY A 128 12.18 -2.66 -0.01
N VAL A 129 12.16 -2.06 1.15
CA VAL A 129 10.98 -1.41 1.74
C VAL A 129 11.02 0.07 1.42
N TYR A 130 9.93 0.55 0.88
CA TYR A 130 9.75 1.93 0.43
C TYR A 130 8.54 2.55 1.12
N MET A 131 8.56 3.86 1.18
CA MET A 131 7.48 4.65 1.76
C MET A 131 7.13 5.80 0.83
N ALA A 132 5.84 5.97 0.53
CA ALA A 132 5.31 7.09 -0.21
C ALA A 132 4.61 8.06 0.74
N MET A 133 4.95 9.33 0.68
CA MET A 133 4.23 10.41 1.37
C MET A 133 2.97 10.74 0.58
N LEU A 134 1.79 10.64 1.22
CA LEU A 134 0.51 10.80 0.55
C LEU A 134 0.20 12.26 0.21
N ALA A 135 0.46 13.19 1.12
CA ALA A 135 0.25 14.61 0.87
C ALA A 135 1.56 15.33 0.50
N LYS A 136 1.45 16.41 -0.26
CA LYS A 136 2.60 17.23 -0.71
C LYS A 136 3.32 17.91 0.45
N ASP A 137 2.59 18.25 1.50
CA ASP A 137 3.07 18.92 2.70
C ASP A 137 3.55 17.95 3.79
N THR A 138 3.51 16.65 3.53
CA THR A 138 4.01 15.65 4.47
C THR A 138 5.53 15.60 4.44
N ALA A 139 6.15 15.89 5.57
CA ALA A 139 7.61 15.80 5.71
C ALA A 139 8.08 14.35 5.66
N SER A 140 9.28 14.13 5.08
CA SER A 140 9.93 12.83 5.14
C SER A 140 10.43 12.57 6.57
N PRO A 141 10.10 11.41 7.18
CA PRO A 141 10.59 11.09 8.51
C PRO A 141 12.09 10.75 8.54
N LEU A 142 12.74 10.66 7.37
CA LEU A 142 14.17 10.40 7.23
C LEU A 142 14.98 11.68 7.01
N LEU A 143 14.35 12.85 6.96
CA LEU A 143 15.09 14.11 6.92
C LEU A 143 15.79 14.30 8.26
N PRO A 144 17.07 14.73 8.25
CA PRO A 144 17.74 15.12 9.48
C PRO A 144 16.92 16.20 10.19
N SER A 145 16.54 15.96 11.44
CA SER A 145 15.99 17.04 12.27
C SER A 145 17.13 17.93 12.71
N ASP A 146 16.97 19.25 12.63
CA ASP A 146 17.95 20.25 13.07
C ASP A 146 18.16 20.27 14.60
N GLY A 147 18.18 19.11 15.23
CA GLY A 147 18.49 18.95 16.65
C GLY A 147 17.37 19.33 17.62
N GLN A 148 16.22 19.82 17.14
CA GLN A 148 15.00 19.94 17.91
C GLN A 148 14.10 18.73 17.63
N ALA A 149 14.49 17.59 18.16
CA ALA A 149 13.57 16.47 18.27
C ALA A 149 12.50 16.86 19.28
N ASP A 150 11.33 17.28 18.81
CA ASP A 150 10.14 17.21 19.62
C ASP A 150 9.97 15.75 20.02
N ALA A 151 10.19 15.46 21.29
CA ALA A 151 9.95 14.14 21.85
C ALA A 151 8.53 13.72 21.47
N PRO A 152 8.30 12.46 21.05
CA PRO A 152 6.97 12.02 20.68
C PRO A 152 6.05 12.27 21.87
N LYS A 153 5.11 13.20 21.71
CA LYS A 153 4.03 13.40 22.68
C LYS A 153 3.26 12.09 22.70
N LYS A 154 3.42 11.34 23.79
CA LYS A 154 2.52 10.26 24.15
C LYS A 154 1.18 10.87 24.52
N ASP A 155 0.36 11.15 23.55
CA ASP A 155 -1.05 11.38 23.79
C ASP A 155 -1.76 10.04 23.76
N ASP A 156 -1.88 9.42 24.93
CA ASP A 156 -2.62 8.18 25.23
C ASP A 156 -4.15 8.39 25.14
N LYS A 157 -4.63 9.20 24.22
CA LYS A 157 -6.05 9.23 23.86
C LYS A 157 -6.15 8.81 22.40
N ALA A 158 -6.87 7.70 22.16
CA ALA A 158 -7.31 7.31 20.84
C ALA A 158 -8.11 8.46 20.22
N ALA A 159 -7.39 9.38 19.59
CA ALA A 159 -7.99 10.43 18.77
C ALA A 159 -8.68 9.73 17.59
N ALA A 160 -9.87 10.21 17.24
CA ALA A 160 -10.52 9.73 16.01
C ALA A 160 -9.52 9.82 14.84
N PRO A 161 -9.45 8.79 13.98
CA PRO A 161 -8.48 8.78 12.91
C PRO A 161 -8.64 10.02 12.05
N ALA A 162 -7.55 10.78 11.87
CA ALA A 162 -7.55 11.98 11.05
C ALA A 162 -7.91 11.63 9.61
N SER A 163 -8.70 12.45 8.94
CA SER A 163 -9.01 12.28 7.52
C SER A 163 -7.73 12.28 6.70
N ILE A 164 -7.56 11.25 5.87
CA ILE A 164 -6.36 11.06 5.07
C ILE A 164 -6.41 11.95 3.83
N LYS A 165 -5.37 12.75 3.64
CA LYS A 165 -5.17 13.57 2.45
C LYS A 165 -4.25 12.87 1.48
N VAL A 166 -4.68 12.74 0.22
CA VAL A 166 -3.87 12.15 -0.86
C VAL A 166 -3.79 13.14 -2.02
N ASP A 167 -2.58 13.61 -2.30
CA ASP A 167 -2.29 14.47 -3.44
C ASP A 167 -1.69 13.63 -4.57
N ALA A 168 -2.46 13.39 -5.63
CA ALA A 168 -2.05 12.54 -6.76
C ALA A 168 -0.86 13.11 -7.54
N GLU A 169 -0.85 14.44 -7.74
CA GLU A 169 0.20 15.11 -8.49
C GLU A 169 1.57 14.98 -7.79
N GLY A 170 2.58 14.47 -8.53
CA GLY A 170 3.95 14.31 -8.05
C GLY A 170 4.15 13.19 -7.01
N ILE A 171 3.19 12.28 -6.82
CA ILE A 171 3.28 11.22 -5.80
C ILE A 171 4.47 10.29 -6.04
N PHE A 172 4.85 10.03 -7.29
CA PHE A 172 6.01 9.19 -7.64
C PHE A 172 7.34 9.79 -7.16
N GLY A 173 7.44 11.12 -7.11
CA GLY A 173 8.61 11.83 -6.58
C GLY A 173 8.68 11.87 -5.04
N ARG A 174 7.61 11.45 -4.36
CA ARG A 174 7.53 11.40 -2.90
C ARG A 174 7.75 10.01 -2.32
N ILE A 175 8.40 9.13 -3.08
CA ILE A 175 8.76 7.78 -2.65
C ILE A 175 10.20 7.78 -2.15
N ILE A 176 10.41 7.31 -0.93
CA ILE A 176 11.73 7.15 -0.32
C ILE A 176 11.98 5.71 0.04
N LYS A 177 13.23 5.29 -0.01
CA LYS A 177 13.66 3.98 0.48
C LYS A 177 13.90 4.06 1.98
N LEU A 178 13.37 3.10 2.74
CA LEU A 178 13.72 2.95 4.14
C LEU A 178 15.14 2.38 4.28
N PRO A 179 15.89 2.74 5.34
CA PRO A 179 17.28 2.31 5.55
C PRO A 179 17.36 0.83 6.00
N LEU A 180 16.71 -0.04 5.24
CA LEU A 180 16.70 -1.47 5.44
C LEU A 180 17.50 -2.16 4.33
N ARG A 181 18.16 -3.26 4.65
CA ARG A 181 18.88 -4.07 3.64
C ARG A 181 17.86 -4.69 2.68
N PRO A 182 18.20 -4.82 1.40
CA PRO A 182 17.35 -5.58 0.48
C PRO A 182 17.10 -7.00 0.98
N GLY A 183 15.87 -7.49 0.85
CA GLY A 183 15.50 -8.79 1.39
C GLY A 183 14.06 -9.18 1.08
N MET A 184 13.61 -10.25 1.66
CA MET A 184 12.24 -10.73 1.52
C MET A 184 11.40 -10.24 2.71
N TYR A 185 10.60 -9.22 2.49
CA TYR A 185 9.72 -8.61 3.49
C TYR A 185 8.27 -9.02 3.25
N ARG A 186 7.58 -9.45 4.29
CA ARG A 186 6.18 -9.89 4.24
C ARG A 186 5.44 -9.46 5.51
N ASN A 187 4.10 -9.39 5.42
CA ASN A 187 3.22 -9.15 6.57
C ASN A 187 3.52 -7.85 7.32
N PHE A 188 3.39 -6.72 6.64
CA PHE A 188 3.36 -5.41 7.30
C PHE A 188 2.05 -5.24 8.07
N TYR A 189 2.14 -4.69 9.30
CA TYR A 189 0.99 -4.38 10.15
C TYR A 189 1.04 -2.91 10.56
#